data_c41741e6fadd43b00c9ce3f7a48ffc5f
#
_entry.id   c41741e6fadd43b00c9ce3f7a48ffc5f
#
_cell.length_a   1.000
_cell.length_b   1.000
_cell.length_c   1.000
_cell.angle_alpha   90.00
_cell.angle_beta   90.00
_cell.angle_gamma   90.00
#
_symmetry.space_group_name_H-M   'P 1'
#
loop_
_entity.id
_entity.type
_entity.pdbx_description
1 polymer ?
#
loop_
_entity_poly.entity_id
_entity_poly.type
_entity_poly.pdbx_seq_one_letter_code
_entity_poly.pdbx_strand_id
1 'polypeptide(L)' 'MHPNDNRSHYVTVGEVAASLRVSNMTVYRLVQAGRLPALRIGRSYRIRQDDVDRYLAAQYTEAG' A
#
# COMPACT_ATOMS: atom_id res chain seq x y z
N MET A 1 7.03 18.88 12.85
CA MET A 1 6.59 18.79 12.48
C MET A 1 5.97 18.93 11.43
N HIS A 2 5.84 18.34 10.76
CA HIS A 2 5.32 18.60 9.59
C HIS A 2 4.16 17.80 9.29
N PRO A 3 3.06 18.35 9.04
CA PRO A 3 1.87 17.60 8.69
C PRO A 3 2.10 16.78 7.45
N ASN A 4 3.04 17.19 6.65
CA ASN A 4 3.32 16.46 5.45
C ASN A 4 3.83 15.10 5.67
N ASP A 5 4.35 14.84 6.84
CA ASP A 5 4.93 13.55 7.11
C ASP A 5 3.95 12.44 6.92
N ASN A 6 2.69 12.67 7.21
CA ASN A 6 1.70 11.64 7.03
C ASN A 6 1.51 11.26 5.58
N ARG A 7 1.54 12.25 4.71
CA ARG A 7 1.38 11.98 3.31
C ARG A 7 2.57 11.28 2.73
N SER A 8 3.73 11.51 3.33
CA SER A 8 4.95 10.93 2.86
C SER A 8 5.28 9.63 3.57
N HIS A 9 4.40 9.20 4.42
CA HIS A 9 4.66 8.01 5.20
C HIS A 9 4.66 6.79 4.32
N TYR A 10 5.74 6.03 4.37
CA TYR A 10 5.86 4.80 3.62
C TYR A 10 5.74 3.61 4.54
N VAL A 11 5.15 2.56 4.02
CA VAL A 11 5.00 1.32 4.77
C VAL A 11 5.61 0.18 3.96
N THR A 12 5.89 -0.90 4.64
CA THR A 12 6.48 -2.07 4.00
C THR A 12 5.38 -2.97 3.45
N VAL A 13 5.80 -3.93 2.61
CA VAL A 13 4.86 -4.93 2.10
C VAL A 13 4.21 -5.68 3.25
N GLY A 14 4.99 -6.03 4.29
CA GLY A 14 4.41 -6.74 5.41
C GLY A 14 3.37 -5.93 6.15
N GLU A 15 3.61 -4.64 6.29
CA GLU A 15 2.65 -3.76 6.95
C GLU A 15 1.37 -3.62 6.14
N VAL A 16 1.51 -3.52 4.82
CA VAL A 16 0.34 -3.46 3.95
C VAL A 16 -0.44 -4.76 4.01
N ALA A 17 0.27 -5.87 3.98
CA ALA A 17 -0.39 -7.18 4.05
C ALA A 17 -1.21 -7.31 5.32
N ALA A 18 -0.65 -6.86 6.43
CA ALA A 18 -1.35 -6.91 7.70
C ALA A 18 -2.60 -6.01 7.66
N SER A 19 -2.47 -4.82 7.10
CA SER A 19 -3.60 -3.90 7.01
C SER A 19 -4.71 -4.45 6.14
N LEU A 20 -4.35 -5.08 5.05
CA LEU A 20 -5.34 -5.62 4.12
C LEU A 20 -5.79 -7.01 4.49
N ARG A 21 -5.12 -7.63 5.44
CA ARG A 21 -5.40 -8.99 5.89
C ARG A 21 -5.22 -9.99 4.76
N VAL A 22 -4.11 -9.84 4.07
CA VAL A 22 -3.75 -10.75 2.98
C VAL A 22 -2.29 -11.15 3.18
N SER A 23 -1.83 -12.07 2.34
CA SER A 23 -0.44 -12.49 2.41
C SER A 23 0.45 -11.46 1.72
N ASN A 24 1.75 -11.51 2.02
CA ASN A 24 2.71 -10.66 1.35
C ASN A 24 2.68 -10.90 -0.16
N MET A 25 2.51 -12.15 -0.55
CA MET A 25 2.46 -12.49 -1.96
C MET A 25 1.34 -11.75 -2.68
N THR A 26 0.20 -11.63 -2.02
CA THR A 26 -0.92 -10.91 -2.60
C THR A 26 -0.57 -9.45 -2.81
N VAL A 27 0.14 -8.84 -1.84
CA VAL A 27 0.56 -7.44 -1.99
C VAL A 27 1.51 -7.31 -3.17
N TYR A 28 2.46 -8.23 -3.31
CA TYR A 28 3.38 -8.21 -4.45
C TYR A 28 2.62 -8.27 -5.77
N ARG A 29 1.60 -9.09 -5.82
CA ARG A 29 0.79 -9.21 -7.04
C ARG A 29 0.06 -7.91 -7.35
N LEU A 30 -0.43 -7.24 -6.33
CA LEU A 30 -1.10 -5.95 -6.53
C LEU A 30 -0.13 -4.93 -7.10
N VAL A 31 1.09 -4.91 -6.57
CA VAL A 31 2.10 -3.99 -7.05
C VAL A 31 2.46 -4.31 -8.50
N GLN A 32 2.67 -5.58 -8.79
CA GLN A 32 3.07 -5.97 -10.14
C GLN A 32 1.97 -5.74 -11.16
N ALA A 33 0.74 -5.85 -10.72
CA ALA A 33 -0.39 -5.63 -11.61
C ALA A 33 -0.69 -4.14 -11.80
N GLY A 34 0.05 -3.27 -11.12
CA GLY A 34 -0.18 -1.84 -11.24
C GLY A 34 -1.37 -1.34 -10.46
N ARG A 35 -1.91 -2.15 -9.57
CA ARG A 35 -3.08 -1.76 -8.79
C ARG A 35 -2.71 -1.04 -7.52
N LEU A 36 -1.47 -1.16 -7.09
CA LEU A 36 -0.98 -0.51 -5.89
C LEU A 36 0.39 0.07 -6.21
N PRO A 37 0.50 1.39 -6.31
CA PRO A 37 1.79 2.01 -6.62
C PRO A 37 2.80 1.72 -5.52
N ALA A 38 4.04 1.53 -5.91
CA ALA A 38 5.10 1.25 -4.94
C ALA A 38 6.42 1.77 -5.48
N LEU A 39 7.27 2.16 -4.54
CA LEU A 39 8.62 2.58 -4.84
C LEU A 39 9.56 1.44 -4.52
N ARG A 40 10.37 1.06 -5.48
CA ARG A 40 11.32 -0.01 -5.26
C ARG A 40 12.62 0.55 -4.74
N ILE A 41 13.07 0.04 -3.60
CA ILE A 41 14.32 0.45 -3.00
C ILE A 41 15.13 -0.81 -2.78
N GLY A 42 16.14 -1.02 -3.61
CA GLY A 42 16.91 -2.25 -3.56
C GLY A 42 16.01 -3.44 -3.83
N ARG A 43 15.90 -4.32 -2.86
CA ARG A 43 15.07 -5.51 -2.99
C ARG A 43 13.72 -5.36 -2.35
N SER A 44 13.46 -4.20 -1.77
CA SER A 44 12.24 -3.97 -1.04
C SER A 44 11.34 -3.02 -1.77
N TYR A 45 10.06 -3.10 -1.46
CA TYR A 45 9.13 -2.10 -1.92
C TYR A 45 8.73 -1.24 -0.74
N ARG A 46 8.47 0.03 -1.04
CA ARG A 46 7.88 0.96 -0.09
C ARG A 46 6.60 1.46 -0.70
N ILE A 47 5.53 1.41 0.06
CA ILE A 47 4.22 1.81 -0.44
C ILE A 47 3.75 2.99 0.39
N ARG A 48 3.20 3.99 -0.26
CA ARG A 48 2.73 5.16 0.48
C ARG A 48 1.43 4.81 1.18
N GLN A 49 1.32 5.25 2.42
CA GLN A 49 0.10 5.00 3.18
C GLN A 49 -1.12 5.56 2.46
N ASP A 50 -0.97 6.71 1.82
CA ASP A 50 -2.07 7.29 1.06
C ASP A 50 -2.58 6.36 -0.01
N ASP A 51 -1.68 5.65 -0.67
CA ASP A 51 -2.07 4.73 -1.73
C ASP A 51 -2.78 3.52 -1.17
N VAL A 52 -2.36 3.06 0.00
CA VAL A 52 -3.04 1.96 0.66
C VAL A 52 -4.46 2.38 1.04
N ASP A 53 -4.58 3.58 1.60
CA ASP A 53 -5.88 4.09 1.99
C ASP A 53 -6.80 4.22 0.80
N ARG A 54 -6.25 4.67 -0.31
CA ARG A 54 -7.03 4.85 -1.53
C ARG A 54 -7.49 3.51 -2.08
N TYR A 55 -6.61 2.52 -2.02
CA TYR A 55 -6.98 1.19 -2.47
C TYR A 55 -8.12 0.63 -1.62
N LEU A 56 -8.01 0.78 -0.30
CA LEU A 56 -9.05 0.30 0.60
C LEU A 56 -10.37 1.01 0.36
N ALA A 57 -10.32 2.31 0.14
CA ALA A 57 -11.53 3.08 -0.10
C ALA A 57 -12.24 2.59 -1.36
N ALA A 58 -11.45 2.25 -2.38
CA ALA A 58 -12.04 1.76 -3.62
C ALA A 58 -12.71 0.41 -3.42
N GLN A 59 -12.12 -0.44 -2.59
CA GLN A 59 -12.73 -1.74 -2.31
C GLN A 59 -14.04 -1.59 -1.55
N TYR A 60 -14.05 -0.67 -0.60
CA TYR A 60 -15.27 -0.41 0.14
C TYR A 60 -16.37 0.08 -0.78
N THR A 61 -16.01 0.96 -1.69
CA THR A 61 -16.97 1.52 -2.61
C THR A 61 -17.61 0.44 -3.45
N GLU A 62 -16.80 -0.51 -3.88
CA GLU A 62 -17.33 -1.60 -4.68
C GLU A 62 -18.19 -2.54 -3.88
N ALA A 63 -17.84 -2.73 -2.64
CA ALA A 63 -18.61 -3.63 -1.80
C ALA A 63 -19.99 -3.05 -1.50
N GLY A 64 -20.07 -1.75 -1.48
CA GLY A 64 -21.34 -1.10 -1.26
C GLY A 64 -22.19 -1.12 -2.50
#